data_926a6a6dfa89f4c4e3b91bf25dfbc715
#
_entry.id   926a6a6dfa89f4c4e3b91bf25dfbc715
#
_cell.length_a   1.000
_cell.length_b   1.000
_cell.length_c   1.000
_cell.angle_alpha   90.00
_cell.angle_beta   90.00
_cell.angle_gamma   90.00
#
_symmetry.space_group_name_H-M   'P 1'
#
loop_
_entity.id
_entity.type
_entity.pdbx_description
1 polymer ?
#
loop_
_entity_poly.entity_id
_entity_poly.type
_entity_poly.pdbx_seq_one_letter_code
_entity_poly.pdbx_strand_id
1 'polypeptide(L)'
;MIPSMRRRVTAVIPGPAQTTLFGPCEPIAPPARKVFADPSPHALTVGRTSLEDYLRSSKQTHVFFLRDVIRSLDYETFLARYPGGGRPPYHPALMLGLVLYSILKGVDSLRGIERVAKSDVCSWWLTGGVSPDHSSIGLFLNRHKEDLSGSMFEQVTKAVLRAIGASDRPDLGGDGTTIESAAARYQKLTAEAAKKKAAEARRAAKSAPKSKKALLERKARTLETAAETADKRTKRRQADRGANTEVPAATVSPTDPDSTYQKLKDGTLAHSFKPVVFANRERVITSQVVVSSNENAAIDRLCDQSERVFESNLDCVRLDAGFSNGSVLNTLLAHGVDDILVTDRAVAADERGKSKSGSNPQRFTKGDFVYDPDEDAYTCPAGHLLKRRSKRQEGPRGRGRYSGAPCKDCPLRAHCTNSKEGRVIRRIPDDEVREAMRQVLKHPAARSNYAMRSAMVEPVFADLRQIQNLRRFRRRSLANVRLEFSLHAMAHNLGRALAVLGAAAGLLIPALPSLFSCLERLVPGARDVDLSEGCADPRWRDLARPLLGAA
;
A
#
# COMPACT_ATOMS: atom_id res chain seq x y z
N MET A 1 5.06 17.08 43.32
CA MET A 1 4.67 15.92 44.15
C MET A 1 3.52 15.22 43.45
N ILE A 2 3.75 14.11 42.81
CA ILE A 2 2.75 13.27 42.14
C ILE A 2 2.72 11.95 42.93
N PRO A 3 1.56 11.48 43.42
CA PRO A 3 1.50 10.24 44.19
C PRO A 3 1.56 9.02 43.29
N SER A 4 2.42 8.07 43.65
CA SER A 4 2.56 6.76 43.05
C SER A 4 1.31 5.92 43.25
N MET A 5 0.64 5.53 42.16
CA MET A 5 -0.40 4.48 42.17
C MET A 5 0.26 3.12 42.34
N ARG A 6 0.21 2.57 43.52
CA ARG A 6 0.50 1.15 43.82
C ARG A 6 -0.61 0.31 43.18
N ARG A 7 -0.27 -0.56 42.24
CA ARG A 7 -1.16 -1.65 41.76
C ARG A 7 -1.42 -2.58 42.96
N ARG A 8 -2.70 -2.70 43.33
CA ARG A 8 -3.15 -3.76 44.25
C ARG A 8 -3.07 -5.09 43.49
N VAL A 9 -2.18 -5.96 43.96
CA VAL A 9 -2.22 -7.38 43.63
C VAL A 9 -3.39 -7.95 44.41
N THR A 10 -4.48 -8.28 43.73
CA THR A 10 -5.58 -9.06 44.31
C THR A 10 -5.09 -10.49 44.52
N ALA A 11 -4.91 -10.85 45.78
CA ALA A 11 -4.67 -12.24 46.14
C ALA A 11 -5.87 -13.08 45.71
N VAL A 12 -5.64 -14.03 44.80
CA VAL A 12 -6.63 -15.07 44.47
C VAL A 12 -6.75 -15.99 45.69
N ILE A 13 -7.89 -15.95 46.34
CA ILE A 13 -8.23 -16.90 47.41
C ILE A 13 -8.42 -18.27 46.72
N PRO A 14 -7.66 -19.31 47.08
CA PRO A 14 -7.87 -20.62 46.50
C PRO A 14 -9.24 -21.13 46.96
N GLY A 15 -10.11 -21.45 46.02
CA GLY A 15 -11.36 -22.14 46.24
C GLY A 15 -11.13 -23.54 46.82
N PRO A 16 -12.16 -24.17 47.43
CA PRO A 16 -12.03 -25.49 48.06
C PRO A 16 -11.53 -26.52 47.05
N ALA A 17 -10.52 -27.28 47.45
CA ALA A 17 -9.95 -28.35 46.64
C ALA A 17 -11.02 -29.34 46.20
N GLN A 18 -11.25 -29.44 44.90
CA GLN A 18 -12.06 -30.56 44.36
C GLN A 18 -11.26 -31.85 44.50
N THR A 19 -11.65 -32.66 45.43
CA THR A 19 -11.16 -34.03 45.57
C THR A 19 -11.74 -34.86 44.43
N THR A 20 -10.88 -35.23 43.47
CA THR A 20 -11.23 -36.20 42.43
C THR A 20 -11.06 -37.61 42.99
N LEU A 21 -11.78 -38.60 42.41
CA LEU A 21 -11.72 -40.03 42.77
C LEU A 21 -10.29 -40.65 42.71
N PHE A 22 -9.30 -39.93 42.25
CA PHE A 22 -7.91 -40.37 42.05
C PHE A 22 -6.85 -39.59 42.87
N GLY A 23 -7.28 -38.91 43.95
CA GLY A 23 -6.37 -38.16 44.82
C GLY A 23 -6.16 -36.69 44.37
N PRO A 24 -5.37 -35.89 45.14
CA PRO A 24 -5.13 -34.50 44.82
C PRO A 24 -4.42 -34.39 43.46
N CYS A 25 -5.03 -33.64 42.55
CA CYS A 25 -4.43 -33.36 41.26
C CYS A 25 -3.17 -32.47 41.48
N GLU A 26 -2.00 -33.00 41.19
CA GLU A 26 -0.80 -32.17 41.18
C GLU A 26 -1.02 -30.99 40.23
N PRO A 27 -0.56 -29.78 40.58
CA PRO A 27 -0.68 -28.64 39.70
C PRO A 27 0.03 -28.98 38.39
N ILE A 28 -0.71 -28.95 37.28
CA ILE A 28 -0.15 -29.16 35.95
C ILE A 28 0.96 -28.11 35.77
N ALA A 29 2.20 -28.58 35.67
CA ALA A 29 3.33 -27.72 35.40
C ALA A 29 3.02 -26.86 34.14
N PRO A 30 3.34 -25.57 34.15
CA PRO A 30 3.12 -24.73 32.98
C PRO A 30 3.78 -25.40 31.78
N PRO A 31 3.12 -25.43 30.61
CA PRO A 31 3.64 -26.14 29.45
C PRO A 31 5.06 -25.63 29.15
N ALA A 32 5.99 -26.57 29.06
CA ALA A 32 7.39 -26.25 28.77
C ALA A 32 7.48 -25.34 27.56
N ARG A 33 8.28 -24.28 27.64
CA ARG A 33 8.50 -23.37 26.51
C ARG A 33 8.93 -24.17 25.30
N LYS A 34 8.30 -23.87 24.15
CA LYS A 34 8.63 -24.55 22.88
C LYS A 34 10.10 -24.30 22.52
N VAL A 35 10.83 -25.38 22.27
CA VAL A 35 12.17 -25.30 21.71
C VAL A 35 12.05 -25.08 20.19
N PHE A 36 12.81 -24.13 19.65
CA PHE A 36 12.86 -23.83 18.21
C PHE A 36 14.16 -24.37 17.59
N ALA A 37 14.07 -24.83 16.35
CA ALA A 37 15.25 -25.14 15.56
C ALA A 37 15.87 -23.81 15.08
N ASP A 38 16.98 -23.44 15.67
CA ASP A 38 17.72 -22.20 15.39
C ASP A 38 19.24 -22.43 15.46
N PRO A 39 19.78 -23.22 14.51
CA PRO A 39 21.21 -23.52 14.51
C PRO A 39 22.05 -22.29 14.19
N SER A 40 23.23 -22.21 14.79
CA SER A 40 24.18 -21.14 14.53
C SER A 40 24.86 -21.31 13.17
N PRO A 41 24.95 -20.30 12.32
CA PRO A 41 25.69 -20.38 11.06
C PRO A 41 27.20 -20.41 11.26
N HIS A 42 27.71 -19.96 12.41
CA HIS A 42 29.14 -19.97 12.71
C HIS A 42 29.76 -21.41 12.81
N ALA A 43 28.91 -22.43 13.01
CA ALA A 43 29.31 -23.81 13.00
C ALA A 43 29.46 -24.42 11.59
N LEU A 44 29.06 -23.67 10.55
CA LEU A 44 29.08 -24.16 9.17
C LEU A 44 30.42 -23.91 8.49
N THR A 45 30.81 -24.83 7.62
CA THR A 45 32.00 -24.73 6.77
C THR A 45 31.66 -24.95 5.30
N VAL A 46 32.43 -24.30 4.42
CA VAL A 46 32.40 -24.51 2.98
C VAL A 46 33.78 -25.04 2.60
N GLY A 47 33.87 -26.34 2.35
CA GLY A 47 35.16 -27.03 2.24
C GLY A 47 35.92 -27.01 3.58
N ARG A 48 37.09 -26.37 3.61
CA ARG A 48 37.96 -26.23 4.81
C ARG A 48 37.83 -24.86 5.49
N THR A 49 37.05 -23.95 4.92
CA THR A 49 36.91 -22.57 5.39
C THR A 49 35.59 -22.40 6.15
N SER A 50 35.57 -21.58 7.21
CA SER A 50 34.32 -21.24 7.87
C SER A 50 33.37 -20.57 6.88
N LEU A 51 32.04 -20.75 7.06
CA LEU A 51 31.04 -20.08 6.22
C LEU A 51 31.22 -18.55 6.26
N GLU A 52 31.57 -18.01 7.41
CA GLU A 52 31.81 -16.59 7.58
C GLU A 52 32.97 -16.08 6.73
N ASP A 53 34.14 -16.72 6.83
CA ASP A 53 35.33 -16.35 6.05
C ASP A 53 35.10 -16.54 4.55
N TYR A 54 34.38 -17.59 4.17
CA TYR A 54 34.00 -17.80 2.78
C TYR A 54 33.14 -16.65 2.25
N LEU A 55 32.14 -16.22 2.99
CA LEU A 55 31.25 -15.11 2.59
C LEU A 55 32.02 -13.77 2.54
N ARG A 56 32.94 -13.52 3.48
CA ARG A 56 33.79 -12.33 3.47
C ARG A 56 34.76 -12.33 2.28
N SER A 57 35.44 -13.41 2.02
CA SER A 57 36.40 -13.54 0.90
C SER A 57 35.70 -13.46 -0.46
N SER A 58 34.49 -13.99 -0.57
CA SER A 58 33.65 -13.87 -1.78
C SER A 58 32.85 -12.58 -1.88
N LYS A 59 33.09 -11.59 -0.99
CA LYS A 59 32.41 -10.30 -0.96
C LYS A 59 30.89 -10.38 -0.82
N GLN A 60 30.36 -11.44 -0.19
CA GLN A 60 28.92 -11.63 0.05
C GLN A 60 28.50 -11.08 1.43
N THR A 61 29.01 -9.89 1.78
CA THR A 61 28.85 -9.31 3.13
C THR A 61 27.45 -8.79 3.42
N HIS A 62 26.62 -8.59 2.41
CA HIS A 62 25.24 -8.11 2.55
C HIS A 62 24.37 -9.01 3.45
N VAL A 63 24.67 -10.30 3.52
CA VAL A 63 23.90 -11.24 4.36
C VAL A 63 24.15 -11.07 5.85
N PHE A 64 25.30 -10.50 6.24
CA PHE A 64 25.56 -10.16 7.64
C PHE A 64 24.58 -9.09 8.10
N PHE A 65 24.50 -7.97 7.36
CA PHE A 65 23.54 -6.91 7.62
C PHE A 65 22.09 -7.44 7.67
N LEU A 66 21.71 -8.26 6.69
CA LEU A 66 20.35 -8.83 6.66
C LEU A 66 20.08 -9.65 7.92
N ARG A 67 21.03 -10.50 8.35
CA ARG A 67 20.89 -11.29 9.56
C ARG A 67 20.75 -10.41 10.78
N ASP A 68 21.59 -9.40 10.92
CA ASP A 68 21.61 -8.50 12.08
C ASP A 68 20.28 -7.76 12.19
N VAL A 69 19.77 -7.18 11.10
CA VAL A 69 18.45 -6.54 11.10
C VAL A 69 17.35 -7.53 11.47
N ILE A 70 17.30 -8.70 10.82
CA ILE A 70 16.26 -9.70 11.07
C ILE A 70 16.30 -10.20 12.53
N ARG A 71 17.50 -10.38 13.11
CA ARG A 71 17.65 -10.85 14.49
C ARG A 71 17.34 -9.78 15.55
N SER A 72 17.42 -8.51 15.20
CA SER A 72 17.08 -7.42 16.11
C SER A 72 15.56 -7.19 16.28
N LEU A 73 14.72 -7.86 15.49
CA LEU A 73 13.27 -7.68 15.52
C LEU A 73 12.63 -8.45 16.69
N ASP A 74 11.48 -7.97 17.14
CA ASP A 74 10.70 -8.66 18.17
C ASP A 74 9.83 -9.77 17.57
N TYR A 75 9.95 -10.98 18.12
CA TYR A 75 9.22 -12.16 17.71
C TYR A 75 8.28 -12.74 18.78
N GLU A 76 8.04 -12.04 19.89
CA GLU A 76 7.23 -12.58 20.99
C GLU A 76 5.84 -13.04 20.53
N THR A 77 5.15 -12.22 19.73
CA THR A 77 3.83 -12.57 19.17
C THR A 77 3.87 -13.79 18.24
N PHE A 78 4.98 -14.00 17.54
CA PHE A 78 5.19 -15.17 16.70
C PHE A 78 5.42 -16.42 17.53
N LEU A 79 6.30 -16.33 18.53
CA LEU A 79 6.66 -17.45 19.41
C LEU A 79 5.46 -17.93 20.23
N ALA A 80 4.63 -17.01 20.70
CA ALA A 80 3.43 -17.31 21.47
C ALA A 80 2.39 -18.18 20.71
N ARG A 81 2.42 -18.17 19.37
CA ARG A 81 1.49 -18.98 18.54
C ARG A 81 1.87 -20.45 18.41
N TYR A 82 2.98 -20.87 18.99
CA TYR A 82 3.41 -22.26 18.95
C TYR A 82 3.16 -22.93 20.30
N PRO A 83 2.22 -23.92 20.36
CA PRO A 83 1.99 -24.67 21.59
C PRO A 83 3.23 -25.47 21.97
N GLY A 84 3.39 -25.76 23.26
CA GLY A 84 4.44 -26.64 23.75
C GLY A 84 4.35 -28.07 23.16
N GLY A 85 5.46 -28.81 23.19
CA GLY A 85 5.53 -30.20 22.72
C GLY A 85 5.65 -30.37 21.20
N GLY A 86 5.85 -31.60 20.75
CA GLY A 86 6.06 -31.99 19.34
C GLY A 86 7.43 -31.58 18.76
N ARG A 87 7.61 -31.83 17.46
CA ARG A 87 8.86 -31.48 16.74
C ARG A 87 9.18 -29.99 16.85
N PRO A 88 10.42 -29.59 17.12
CA PRO A 88 10.83 -28.20 17.13
C PRO A 88 10.50 -27.50 15.80
N PRO A 89 9.70 -26.41 15.79
CA PRO A 89 9.51 -25.61 14.60
C PRO A 89 10.76 -24.78 14.30
N TYR A 90 10.90 -24.32 13.07
CA TYR A 90 11.93 -23.35 12.72
C TYR A 90 11.68 -22.01 13.42
N HIS A 91 12.75 -21.35 13.88
CA HIS A 91 12.64 -20.05 14.51
C HIS A 91 12.07 -19.00 13.51
N PRO A 92 11.13 -18.12 13.91
CA PRO A 92 10.53 -17.14 13.01
C PRO A 92 11.53 -16.21 12.30
N ALA A 93 12.61 -15.80 12.97
CA ALA A 93 13.66 -14.99 12.36
C ALA A 93 14.34 -15.69 11.18
N LEU A 94 14.64 -16.98 11.32
CA LEU A 94 15.21 -17.80 10.27
C LEU A 94 14.28 -17.87 9.05
N MET A 95 13.00 -18.13 9.31
CA MET A 95 11.98 -18.24 8.25
C MET A 95 11.77 -16.91 7.53
N LEU A 96 11.68 -15.82 8.27
CA LEU A 96 11.55 -14.47 7.71
C LEU A 96 12.79 -14.08 6.90
N GLY A 97 13.98 -14.29 7.44
CA GLY A 97 15.25 -14.00 6.76
C GLY A 97 15.37 -14.74 5.43
N LEU A 98 15.05 -16.03 5.41
CA LEU A 98 15.03 -16.83 4.18
C LEU A 98 14.05 -16.28 3.13
N VAL A 99 12.82 -15.96 3.55
CA VAL A 99 11.79 -15.44 2.64
C VAL A 99 12.19 -14.09 2.05
N LEU A 100 12.61 -13.13 2.89
CA LEU A 100 12.98 -11.80 2.44
C LEU A 100 14.23 -11.80 1.54
N TYR A 101 15.24 -12.60 1.90
CA TYR A 101 16.42 -12.80 1.07
C TYR A 101 16.07 -13.38 -0.30
N SER A 102 15.21 -14.40 -0.34
CA SER A 102 14.76 -14.99 -1.61
C SER A 102 14.04 -13.98 -2.50
N ILE A 103 13.17 -13.14 -1.91
CA ILE A 103 12.45 -12.07 -2.65
C ILE A 103 13.45 -11.03 -3.18
N LEU A 104 14.47 -10.65 -2.42
CA LEU A 104 15.55 -9.76 -2.90
C LEU A 104 16.26 -10.32 -4.13
N LYS A 105 16.35 -11.66 -4.25
CA LYS A 105 16.88 -12.34 -5.44
C LYS A 105 15.84 -12.55 -6.55
N GLY A 106 14.65 -11.98 -6.45
CA GLY A 106 13.56 -12.15 -7.41
C GLY A 106 12.86 -13.51 -7.34
N VAL A 107 13.06 -14.26 -6.24
CA VAL A 107 12.46 -15.58 -6.00
C VAL A 107 11.37 -15.49 -4.95
N ASP A 108 10.11 -15.52 -5.38
CA ASP A 108 8.91 -15.33 -4.54
C ASP A 108 8.02 -16.59 -4.42
N SER A 109 8.29 -17.65 -5.19
CA SER A 109 7.54 -18.90 -5.12
C SER A 109 8.03 -19.79 -3.98
N LEU A 110 7.11 -20.42 -3.22
CA LEU A 110 7.46 -21.28 -2.08
C LEU A 110 8.48 -22.37 -2.45
N ARG A 111 8.33 -23.02 -3.61
CA ARG A 111 9.31 -24.02 -4.10
C ARG A 111 10.62 -23.38 -4.55
N GLY A 112 10.58 -22.13 -5.02
CA GLY A 112 11.79 -21.37 -5.32
C GLY A 112 12.56 -21.05 -4.05
N ILE A 113 11.88 -20.58 -2.99
CA ILE A 113 12.45 -20.30 -1.68
C ILE A 113 13.07 -21.57 -1.07
N GLU A 114 12.37 -22.72 -1.15
CA GLU A 114 12.93 -24.02 -0.74
C GLU A 114 14.23 -24.36 -1.50
N ARG A 115 14.30 -24.09 -2.81
CA ARG A 115 15.53 -24.29 -3.59
C ARG A 115 16.66 -23.37 -3.14
N VAL A 116 16.36 -22.08 -2.88
CA VAL A 116 17.33 -21.13 -2.33
C VAL A 116 17.89 -21.65 -1.01
N ALA A 117 17.04 -22.11 -0.08
CA ALA A 117 17.48 -22.69 1.19
C ALA A 117 18.45 -23.86 1.03
N LYS A 118 18.27 -24.68 -0.02
CA LYS A 118 19.09 -25.87 -0.28
C LYS A 118 20.41 -25.59 -0.99
N SER A 119 20.45 -24.60 -1.89
CA SER A 119 21.55 -24.43 -2.84
C SER A 119 22.31 -23.12 -2.74
N ASP A 120 21.81 -22.14 -1.95
CA ASP A 120 22.41 -20.82 -1.85
C ASP A 120 23.19 -20.68 -0.53
N VAL A 121 24.51 -20.59 -0.62
CA VAL A 121 25.42 -20.49 0.53
C VAL A 121 25.11 -19.25 1.39
N CYS A 122 24.71 -18.13 0.78
CA CYS A 122 24.31 -16.92 1.49
C CYS A 122 23.06 -17.16 2.35
N SER A 123 22.13 -17.98 1.86
CA SER A 123 20.94 -18.34 2.64
C SER A 123 21.27 -19.16 3.87
N TRP A 124 22.38 -19.93 3.85
CA TRP A 124 22.82 -20.73 5.00
C TRP A 124 23.29 -19.86 6.17
N TRP A 125 23.81 -18.66 5.89
CA TRP A 125 24.10 -17.68 6.94
C TRP A 125 22.84 -17.22 7.68
N LEU A 126 21.73 -17.09 6.99
CA LEU A 126 20.44 -16.70 7.56
C LEU A 126 19.74 -17.85 8.27
N THR A 127 19.91 -19.09 7.76
CA THR A 127 19.16 -20.27 8.21
C THR A 127 19.94 -21.19 9.13
N GLY A 128 21.25 -20.95 9.33
CA GLY A 128 22.12 -21.89 10.02
C GLY A 128 22.25 -23.24 9.30
N GLY A 129 22.06 -23.26 7.97
CA GLY A 129 22.16 -24.45 7.12
C GLY A 129 20.92 -25.33 7.07
N VAL A 130 19.84 -25.01 7.82
CA VAL A 130 18.57 -25.75 7.68
C VAL A 130 17.82 -25.33 6.43
N SER A 131 17.13 -26.29 5.84
CA SER A 131 16.39 -26.11 4.58
C SER A 131 14.90 -26.42 4.77
N PRO A 132 14.09 -25.43 5.19
CA PRO A 132 12.66 -25.59 5.29
C PRO A 132 12.04 -25.94 3.93
N ASP A 133 11.12 -26.91 3.93
CA ASP A 133 10.35 -27.24 2.73
C ASP A 133 9.28 -26.19 2.42
N HIS A 134 8.77 -26.20 1.19
CA HIS A 134 7.76 -25.24 0.74
C HIS A 134 6.46 -25.28 1.55
N SER A 135 6.12 -26.43 2.16
CA SER A 135 4.93 -26.59 3.00
C SER A 135 5.13 -25.88 4.34
N SER A 136 6.28 -26.08 4.97
CA SER A 136 6.69 -25.40 6.21
C SER A 136 6.73 -23.88 6.03
N ILE A 137 7.31 -23.40 4.92
CA ILE A 137 7.33 -21.97 4.56
C ILE A 137 5.89 -21.45 4.39
N GLY A 138 5.05 -22.19 3.67
CA GLY A 138 3.64 -21.83 3.47
C GLY A 138 2.84 -21.77 4.78
N LEU A 139 3.05 -22.72 5.68
CA LEU A 139 2.42 -22.77 7.01
C LEU A 139 2.87 -21.59 7.88
N PHE A 140 4.17 -21.27 7.90
CA PHE A 140 4.70 -20.10 8.59
C PHE A 140 4.02 -18.81 8.12
N LEU A 141 4.02 -18.55 6.82
CA LEU A 141 3.42 -17.35 6.24
C LEU A 141 1.91 -17.24 6.53
N ASN A 142 1.17 -18.36 6.48
CA ASN A 142 -0.25 -18.35 6.77
C ASN A 142 -0.55 -18.16 8.28
N ARG A 143 0.26 -18.73 9.16
CA ARG A 143 0.11 -18.62 10.63
C ARG A 143 0.34 -17.18 11.09
N HIS A 144 1.32 -16.50 10.51
CA HIS A 144 1.76 -15.17 10.93
C HIS A 144 1.34 -14.04 9.95
N LYS A 145 0.32 -14.30 9.14
CA LYS A 145 -0.10 -13.40 8.06
C LYS A 145 -0.38 -11.97 8.53
N GLU A 146 -1.06 -11.82 9.64
CA GLU A 146 -1.48 -10.51 10.15
C GLU A 146 -0.29 -9.73 10.71
N ASP A 147 0.56 -10.39 11.51
CA ASP A 147 1.77 -9.75 12.04
C ASP A 147 2.74 -9.37 10.91
N LEU A 148 2.95 -10.25 9.95
CA LEU A 148 3.82 -10.00 8.78
C LEU A 148 3.30 -8.85 7.91
N SER A 149 1.98 -8.63 7.87
CA SER A 149 1.36 -7.54 7.09
C SER A 149 1.27 -6.22 7.87
N GLY A 150 1.48 -6.24 9.16
CA GLY A 150 1.35 -5.09 10.08
C GLY A 150 2.64 -4.82 10.85
N SER A 151 2.69 -5.25 12.12
CA SER A 151 3.76 -4.90 13.06
C SER A 151 5.17 -5.27 12.58
N MET A 152 5.33 -6.41 11.92
CA MET A 152 6.64 -6.83 11.40
C MET A 152 7.13 -5.92 10.27
N PHE A 153 6.24 -5.47 9.38
CA PHE A 153 6.60 -4.48 8.36
C PHE A 153 7.08 -3.17 9.00
N GLU A 154 6.37 -2.69 10.04
CA GLU A 154 6.74 -1.47 10.77
C GLU A 154 8.10 -1.62 11.46
N GLN A 155 8.36 -2.76 12.12
CA GLN A 155 9.63 -3.03 12.77
C GLN A 155 10.81 -3.06 11.77
N VAL A 156 10.66 -3.79 10.64
CA VAL A 156 11.69 -3.83 9.59
C VAL A 156 11.96 -2.43 9.04
N THR A 157 10.90 -1.64 8.80
CA THR A 157 11.02 -0.29 8.28
C THR A 157 11.75 0.62 9.27
N LYS A 158 11.41 0.59 10.57
CA LYS A 158 12.13 1.33 11.63
C LYS A 158 13.60 0.93 11.70
N ALA A 159 13.89 -0.37 11.66
CA ALA A 159 15.27 -0.86 11.70
C ALA A 159 16.08 -0.38 10.48
N VAL A 160 15.48 -0.39 9.29
CA VAL A 160 16.09 0.12 8.06
C VAL A 160 16.35 1.62 8.15
N LEU A 161 15.37 2.44 8.54
CA LEU A 161 15.52 3.90 8.66
C LEU A 161 16.65 4.26 9.65
N ARG A 162 16.71 3.59 10.79
CA ARG A 162 17.81 3.76 11.77
C ARG A 162 19.16 3.36 11.18
N ALA A 163 19.24 2.24 10.48
CA ALA A 163 20.49 1.75 9.92
C ALA A 163 21.10 2.69 8.87
N ILE A 164 20.28 3.36 8.07
CA ILE A 164 20.74 4.30 7.05
C ILE A 164 20.88 5.75 7.56
N GLY A 165 20.53 6.01 8.82
CA GLY A 165 20.53 7.36 9.38
C GLY A 165 19.56 8.30 8.65
N ALA A 166 18.39 7.76 8.22
CA ALA A 166 17.37 8.56 7.56
C ALA A 166 16.86 9.68 8.47
N SER A 167 16.40 10.77 7.85
CA SER A 167 15.80 11.88 8.59
C SER A 167 14.59 11.42 9.40
N ASP A 168 14.49 11.89 10.65
CA ASP A 168 13.33 11.67 11.52
C ASP A 168 12.09 12.46 11.06
N ARG A 169 12.26 13.35 10.07
CA ARG A 169 11.17 14.12 9.50
C ARG A 169 10.43 13.29 8.46
N PRO A 170 9.13 13.01 8.65
CA PRO A 170 8.32 12.23 7.71
C PRO A 170 7.90 13.06 6.49
N ASP A 171 8.84 13.24 5.58
CA ASP A 171 8.69 13.88 4.28
C ASP A 171 8.43 12.81 3.21
N LEU A 172 7.18 12.68 2.75
CA LEU A 172 6.67 11.52 2.06
C LEU A 172 6.13 11.84 0.66
N GLY A 173 6.40 10.94 -0.28
CA GLY A 173 5.73 10.86 -1.57
C GLY A 173 4.80 9.65 -1.61
N GLY A 174 3.59 9.83 -2.13
CA GLY A 174 2.63 8.74 -2.27
C GLY A 174 2.22 8.48 -3.73
N ASP A 175 2.02 7.20 -4.03
CA ASP A 175 1.52 6.75 -5.34
C ASP A 175 0.90 5.35 -5.22
N GLY A 176 0.08 5.00 -6.22
CA GLY A 176 -0.54 3.70 -6.35
C GLY A 176 -0.17 3.00 -7.66
N THR A 177 -0.25 1.68 -7.64
CA THR A 177 -0.02 0.91 -8.86
C THR A 177 -1.03 -0.21 -9.00
N THR A 178 -1.25 -0.66 -10.23
CA THR A 178 -2.12 -1.81 -10.50
C THR A 178 -1.26 -3.04 -10.75
N ILE A 179 -1.48 -4.13 -9.98
CA ILE A 179 -0.80 -5.41 -10.12
C ILE A 179 -1.84 -6.49 -10.40
N GLU A 180 -1.58 -7.33 -11.42
CA GLU A 180 -2.48 -8.43 -11.81
C GLU A 180 -2.66 -9.43 -10.67
N SER A 181 -3.89 -9.93 -10.46
CA SER A 181 -4.19 -10.96 -9.46
C SER A 181 -3.88 -12.37 -9.98
N ALA A 182 -3.83 -13.36 -9.08
CA ALA A 182 -3.73 -14.78 -9.44
C ALA A 182 -5.03 -15.35 -10.04
N ALA A 183 -6.01 -14.52 -10.34
CA ALA A 183 -7.28 -14.92 -10.92
C ALA A 183 -7.15 -15.37 -12.39
N ALA A 184 -8.12 -16.13 -12.85
CA ALA A 184 -8.27 -16.41 -14.28
C ALA A 184 -8.66 -15.10 -15.01
N ARG A 185 -7.82 -14.67 -15.94
CA ARG A 185 -7.85 -13.32 -16.55
C ARG A 185 -9.21 -12.93 -17.15
N TYR A 186 -9.87 -13.86 -17.83
CA TYR A 186 -11.09 -13.57 -18.60
C TYR A 186 -12.38 -14.10 -17.97
N GLN A 187 -12.30 -14.84 -16.86
CA GLN A 187 -13.47 -15.42 -16.23
C GLN A 187 -14.17 -14.40 -15.34
N LYS A 188 -15.43 -14.12 -15.65
CA LYS A 188 -16.29 -13.21 -14.90
C LYS A 188 -17.65 -13.86 -14.69
N LEU A 189 -18.20 -13.73 -13.50
CA LEU A 189 -19.53 -14.22 -13.15
C LEU A 189 -20.36 -13.09 -12.52
N THR A 190 -21.64 -13.06 -12.87
CA THR A 190 -22.64 -12.31 -12.11
C THR A 190 -22.96 -13.05 -10.80
N ALA A 191 -23.66 -12.39 -9.87
CA ALA A 191 -24.08 -13.00 -8.62
C ALA A 191 -24.89 -14.28 -8.82
N GLU A 192 -25.86 -14.25 -9.74
CA GLU A 192 -26.72 -15.41 -10.05
C GLU A 192 -25.92 -16.58 -10.64
N ALA A 193 -25.05 -16.31 -11.60
CA ALA A 193 -24.19 -17.32 -12.19
C ALA A 193 -23.23 -17.94 -11.16
N ALA A 194 -22.74 -17.12 -10.23
CA ALA A 194 -21.88 -17.59 -9.15
C ALA A 194 -22.65 -18.48 -8.15
N LYS A 195 -23.89 -18.10 -7.75
CA LYS A 195 -24.77 -18.91 -6.90
C LYS A 195 -25.07 -20.26 -7.53
N LYS A 196 -25.42 -20.28 -8.83
CA LYS A 196 -25.68 -21.53 -9.56
C LYS A 196 -24.46 -22.46 -9.54
N LYS A 197 -23.27 -21.95 -9.90
CA LYS A 197 -22.04 -22.74 -9.87
C LYS A 197 -21.61 -23.17 -8.45
N ALA A 198 -21.90 -22.39 -7.42
CA ALA A 198 -21.66 -22.75 -6.04
C ALA A 198 -22.54 -23.95 -5.64
N ALA A 199 -23.82 -23.92 -5.97
CA ALA A 199 -24.74 -25.02 -5.72
C ALA A 199 -24.33 -26.31 -6.46
N GLU A 200 -23.89 -26.21 -7.71
CA GLU A 200 -23.34 -27.34 -8.49
C GLU A 200 -22.09 -27.92 -7.79
N ALA A 201 -21.15 -27.07 -7.37
CA ALA A 201 -19.95 -27.52 -6.66
C ALA A 201 -20.28 -28.20 -5.31
N ARG A 202 -21.28 -27.68 -4.58
CA ARG A 202 -21.79 -28.31 -3.33
C ARG A 202 -22.41 -29.69 -3.59
N ARG A 203 -23.20 -29.82 -4.65
CA ARG A 203 -23.79 -31.12 -5.04
C ARG A 203 -22.68 -32.12 -5.41
N ALA A 204 -21.72 -31.70 -6.24
CA ALA A 204 -20.59 -32.53 -6.61
C ALA A 204 -19.72 -32.94 -5.39
N ALA A 205 -19.60 -32.08 -4.36
CA ALA A 205 -18.86 -32.40 -3.16
C ALA A 205 -19.53 -33.51 -2.32
N LYS A 206 -20.87 -33.62 -2.35
CA LYS A 206 -21.61 -34.67 -1.61
C LYS A 206 -21.34 -36.08 -2.16
N SER A 207 -21.17 -36.20 -3.48
CA SER A 207 -20.93 -37.49 -4.17
C SER A 207 -19.46 -37.77 -4.46
N ALA A 208 -18.56 -36.85 -4.13
CA ALA A 208 -17.13 -36.97 -4.44
C ALA A 208 -16.37 -37.87 -3.46
N PRO A 209 -15.33 -38.59 -3.93
CA PRO A 209 -14.37 -39.27 -3.06
C PRO A 209 -13.72 -38.33 -2.06
N LYS A 210 -13.32 -38.85 -0.88
CA LYS A 210 -12.68 -38.05 0.21
C LYS A 210 -11.54 -37.14 -0.30
N SER A 211 -10.73 -37.62 -1.25
CA SER A 211 -9.60 -36.88 -1.85
C SER A 211 -10.02 -35.61 -2.63
N LYS A 212 -11.22 -35.60 -3.24
CA LYS A 212 -11.72 -34.47 -4.04
C LYS A 212 -12.73 -33.60 -3.29
N LYS A 213 -13.32 -34.11 -2.21
CA LYS A 213 -14.37 -33.43 -1.45
C LYS A 213 -13.94 -32.08 -0.93
N ALA A 214 -12.79 -32.00 -0.22
CA ALA A 214 -12.25 -30.76 0.33
C ALA A 214 -11.98 -29.69 -0.74
N LEU A 215 -11.52 -30.10 -1.93
CA LEU A 215 -11.28 -29.19 -3.06
C LEU A 215 -12.60 -28.59 -3.59
N LEU A 216 -13.63 -29.42 -3.74
CA LEU A 216 -14.95 -28.99 -4.22
C LEU A 216 -15.65 -28.10 -3.21
N GLU A 217 -15.55 -28.40 -1.91
CA GLU A 217 -16.08 -27.56 -0.83
C GLU A 217 -15.39 -26.19 -0.80
N ARG A 218 -14.05 -26.15 -0.98
CA ARG A 218 -13.30 -24.90 -1.11
C ARG A 218 -13.75 -24.10 -2.33
N LYS A 219 -13.95 -24.76 -3.48
CA LYS A 219 -14.45 -24.13 -4.69
C LYS A 219 -15.86 -23.55 -4.48
N ALA A 220 -16.75 -24.28 -3.82
CA ALA A 220 -18.10 -23.81 -3.50
C ALA A 220 -18.06 -22.56 -2.64
N ARG A 221 -17.28 -22.55 -1.54
CA ARG A 221 -17.09 -21.38 -0.68
C ARG A 221 -16.58 -20.16 -1.44
N THR A 222 -15.58 -20.33 -2.31
CA THR A 222 -15.07 -19.21 -3.13
C THR A 222 -16.14 -18.65 -4.07
N LEU A 223 -17.00 -19.50 -4.64
CA LEU A 223 -18.10 -19.07 -5.51
C LEU A 223 -19.23 -18.40 -4.73
N GLU A 224 -19.50 -18.82 -3.48
CA GLU A 224 -20.43 -18.14 -2.58
C GLU A 224 -19.94 -16.74 -2.24
N THR A 225 -18.67 -16.59 -1.87
CA THR A 225 -18.03 -15.27 -1.68
C THR A 225 -18.08 -14.42 -2.97
N ALA A 226 -17.92 -15.04 -4.14
CA ALA A 226 -18.04 -14.33 -5.42
C ALA A 226 -19.46 -13.80 -5.63
N ALA A 227 -20.49 -14.59 -5.30
CA ALA A 227 -21.88 -14.16 -5.41
C ALA A 227 -22.17 -12.98 -4.47
N GLU A 228 -21.78 -13.07 -3.21
CA GLU A 228 -21.95 -11.99 -2.23
C GLU A 228 -21.22 -10.70 -2.65
N THR A 229 -19.99 -10.84 -3.14
CA THR A 229 -19.20 -9.68 -3.60
C THR A 229 -19.82 -9.02 -4.81
N ALA A 230 -20.34 -9.79 -5.77
CA ALA A 230 -21.04 -9.26 -6.94
C ALA A 230 -22.34 -8.53 -6.54
N ASP A 231 -23.12 -9.11 -5.63
CA ASP A 231 -24.34 -8.48 -5.09
C ASP A 231 -24.01 -7.15 -4.38
N LYS A 232 -23.00 -7.13 -3.49
CA LYS A 232 -22.55 -5.90 -2.81
C LYS A 232 -22.10 -4.83 -3.79
N ARG A 233 -21.35 -5.20 -4.84
CA ARG A 233 -20.89 -4.26 -5.87
C ARG A 233 -22.05 -3.73 -6.72
N THR A 234 -23.04 -4.56 -7.03
CA THR A 234 -24.25 -4.14 -7.76
C THR A 234 -25.05 -3.15 -6.93
N LYS A 235 -25.30 -3.45 -5.65
CA LYS A 235 -26.02 -2.55 -4.72
C LYS A 235 -25.32 -1.20 -4.57
N ARG A 236 -23.99 -1.21 -4.44
CA ARG A 236 -23.22 0.05 -4.38
C ARG A 236 -23.33 0.87 -5.65
N ARG A 237 -23.25 0.26 -6.83
CA ARG A 237 -23.45 0.94 -8.12
C ARG A 237 -24.85 1.54 -8.22
N GLN A 238 -25.86 0.84 -7.73
CA GLN A 238 -27.26 1.32 -7.68
C GLN A 238 -27.38 2.54 -6.76
N ALA A 239 -26.79 2.48 -5.55
CA ALA A 239 -26.78 3.61 -4.62
C ALA A 239 -26.04 4.84 -5.19
N ASP A 240 -24.93 4.62 -5.88
CA ASP A 240 -24.15 5.70 -6.52
C ASP A 240 -24.90 6.40 -7.68
N ARG A 241 -25.84 5.72 -8.36
CA ARG A 241 -26.58 6.26 -9.51
C ARG A 241 -28.01 6.69 -9.20
N GLY A 242 -28.51 6.34 -8.03
CA GLY A 242 -29.88 6.62 -7.60
C GLY A 242 -30.88 5.53 -8.01
N ALA A 243 -32.04 5.50 -7.32
CA ALA A 243 -33.04 4.44 -7.42
C ALA A 243 -33.67 4.30 -8.83
N ASN A 244 -33.74 5.38 -9.58
CA ASN A 244 -34.45 5.42 -10.88
C ASN A 244 -33.56 5.08 -12.09
N THR A 245 -32.32 4.64 -11.87
CA THR A 245 -31.40 4.31 -12.96
C THR A 245 -31.08 2.81 -12.91
N GLU A 246 -31.42 2.06 -13.95
CA GLU A 246 -31.05 0.65 -14.06
C GLU A 246 -29.54 0.52 -14.18
N VAL A 247 -28.97 -0.37 -13.36
CA VAL A 247 -27.53 -0.58 -13.28
C VAL A 247 -27.19 -2.03 -13.68
N PRO A 248 -26.32 -2.24 -14.68
CA PRO A 248 -25.92 -3.58 -15.05
C PRO A 248 -25.27 -4.32 -13.87
N ALA A 249 -25.62 -5.60 -13.72
CA ALA A 249 -25.11 -6.47 -12.68
C ALA A 249 -23.58 -6.46 -12.66
N ALA A 250 -22.99 -6.31 -11.50
CA ALA A 250 -21.54 -6.36 -11.33
C ALA A 250 -21.04 -7.79 -11.57
N THR A 251 -19.90 -7.89 -12.21
CA THR A 251 -19.20 -9.17 -12.41
C THR A 251 -17.95 -9.24 -11.55
N VAL A 252 -17.60 -10.44 -11.08
CA VAL A 252 -16.42 -10.73 -10.26
C VAL A 252 -15.69 -11.96 -10.79
N SER A 253 -14.44 -12.13 -10.37
CA SER A 253 -13.69 -13.36 -10.66
C SER A 253 -14.25 -14.53 -9.83
N PRO A 254 -14.44 -15.71 -10.44
CA PRO A 254 -14.84 -16.91 -9.71
C PRO A 254 -13.72 -17.50 -8.84
N THR A 255 -12.47 -17.10 -9.06
CA THR A 255 -11.30 -17.66 -8.39
C THR A 255 -10.67 -16.70 -7.40
N ASP A 256 -10.92 -15.39 -7.53
CA ASP A 256 -10.44 -14.33 -6.63
C ASP A 256 -11.46 -13.19 -6.58
N PRO A 257 -12.55 -13.35 -5.80
CA PRO A 257 -13.66 -12.38 -5.76
C PRO A 257 -13.28 -10.98 -5.30
N ASP A 258 -12.22 -10.85 -4.49
CA ASP A 258 -11.76 -9.57 -3.95
C ASP A 258 -11.12 -8.70 -5.05
N SER A 259 -10.59 -9.33 -6.10
CA SER A 259 -9.96 -8.62 -7.21
C SER A 259 -10.99 -7.81 -8.02
N THR A 260 -10.50 -6.74 -8.67
CA THR A 260 -11.34 -5.90 -9.54
C THR A 260 -10.80 -5.95 -10.97
N TYR A 261 -11.71 -6.05 -11.94
CA TYR A 261 -11.35 -6.03 -13.35
C TYR A 261 -11.08 -4.60 -13.79
N GLN A 262 -9.83 -4.28 -14.07
CA GLN A 262 -9.38 -2.93 -14.38
C GLN A 262 -8.18 -2.92 -15.33
N LYS A 263 -7.86 -1.73 -15.87
CA LYS A 263 -6.78 -1.54 -16.83
C LYS A 263 -5.43 -1.61 -16.10
N LEU A 264 -4.52 -2.42 -16.62
CA LEU A 264 -3.12 -2.50 -16.20
C LEU A 264 -2.29 -1.38 -16.84
N LYS A 265 -1.03 -1.22 -16.42
CA LYS A 265 -0.12 -0.20 -16.97
C LYS A 265 0.22 -0.43 -18.45
N ASP A 266 0.22 -1.67 -18.94
CA ASP A 266 0.41 -2.06 -20.32
C ASP A 266 -0.82 -1.82 -21.22
N GLY A 267 -1.90 -1.30 -20.65
CA GLY A 267 -3.16 -1.04 -21.34
C GLY A 267 -4.12 -2.22 -21.39
N THR A 268 -3.70 -3.43 -21.02
CA THR A 268 -4.55 -4.61 -20.99
C THR A 268 -5.54 -4.57 -19.82
N LEU A 269 -6.65 -5.31 -19.94
CA LEU A 269 -7.64 -5.43 -18.87
C LEU A 269 -7.49 -6.78 -18.17
N ALA A 270 -7.35 -6.76 -16.83
CA ALA A 270 -7.26 -7.97 -16.03
C ALA A 270 -7.85 -7.78 -14.63
N HIS A 271 -8.12 -8.89 -13.96
CA HIS A 271 -8.39 -8.90 -12.53
C HIS A 271 -7.11 -8.49 -11.78
N SER A 272 -7.19 -7.48 -10.92
CA SER A 272 -6.02 -6.88 -10.28
C SER A 272 -6.37 -6.27 -8.94
N PHE A 273 -5.33 -5.92 -8.19
CA PHE A 273 -5.38 -5.14 -6.96
C PHE A 273 -4.56 -3.86 -7.13
N LYS A 274 -4.77 -2.90 -6.25
CA LYS A 274 -4.04 -1.64 -6.22
C LYS A 274 -3.28 -1.49 -4.90
N PRO A 275 -2.00 -1.82 -4.87
CA PRO A 275 -1.09 -1.36 -3.83
C PRO A 275 -0.89 0.14 -3.92
N VAL A 276 -0.92 0.79 -2.75
CA VAL A 276 -0.61 2.21 -2.55
C VAL A 276 0.46 2.28 -1.47
N VAL A 277 1.47 3.12 -1.67
CA VAL A 277 2.58 3.27 -0.72
C VAL A 277 2.87 4.74 -0.46
N PHE A 278 3.40 5.02 0.74
CA PHE A 278 4.19 6.21 1.00
C PHE A 278 5.66 5.81 1.06
N ALA A 279 6.53 6.64 0.51
CA ALA A 279 7.96 6.45 0.56
C ALA A 279 8.66 7.79 0.86
N ASN A 280 9.79 7.72 1.57
CA ASN A 280 10.62 8.87 1.89
C ASN A 280 11.62 9.18 0.76
N ARG A 281 12.50 10.17 0.98
CA ARG A 281 13.52 10.60 0.00
C ARG A 281 14.52 9.48 -0.33
N GLU A 282 14.85 8.63 0.63
CA GLU A 282 15.72 7.47 0.46
C GLU A 282 15.01 6.30 -0.25
N ARG A 283 13.73 6.50 -0.68
CA ARG A 283 12.88 5.48 -1.32
C ARG A 283 12.55 4.29 -0.42
N VAL A 284 12.61 4.47 0.90
CA VAL A 284 12.13 3.49 1.86
C VAL A 284 10.60 3.59 1.93
N ILE A 285 9.92 2.47 1.74
CA ILE A 285 8.46 2.40 1.90
C ILE A 285 8.13 2.53 3.39
N THR A 286 7.53 3.63 3.80
CA THR A 286 7.17 3.92 5.20
C THR A 286 5.79 3.37 5.56
N SER A 287 4.90 3.31 4.58
CA SER A 287 3.59 2.68 4.75
C SER A 287 3.09 2.05 3.45
N GLN A 288 2.24 1.04 3.56
CA GLN A 288 1.70 0.31 2.44
C GLN A 288 0.29 -0.23 2.70
N VAL A 289 -0.59 -0.09 1.73
CA VAL A 289 -1.96 -0.59 1.79
C VAL A 289 -2.34 -1.18 0.44
N VAL A 290 -2.87 -2.39 0.42
CA VAL A 290 -3.47 -2.96 -0.80
C VAL A 290 -4.98 -2.83 -0.74
N VAL A 291 -5.56 -2.26 -1.79
CA VAL A 291 -7.01 -2.14 -1.98
C VAL A 291 -7.46 -2.82 -3.28
N SER A 292 -8.75 -3.11 -3.38
CA SER A 292 -9.29 -3.76 -4.58
C SER A 292 -9.36 -2.82 -5.79
N SER A 293 -9.66 -1.51 -5.58
CA SER A 293 -9.83 -0.57 -6.70
C SER A 293 -9.67 0.91 -6.33
N ASN A 294 -10.19 1.37 -5.20
CA ASN A 294 -10.19 2.78 -4.82
C ASN A 294 -8.96 3.12 -3.98
N GLU A 295 -7.98 3.77 -4.58
CA GLU A 295 -6.74 4.20 -3.95
C GLU A 295 -6.97 5.21 -2.82
N ASN A 296 -7.94 6.10 -2.97
CA ASN A 296 -8.25 7.13 -1.99
C ASN A 296 -8.63 6.55 -0.61
N ALA A 297 -9.21 5.35 -0.59
CA ALA A 297 -9.55 4.64 0.65
C ALA A 297 -8.34 4.09 1.41
N ALA A 298 -7.14 4.23 0.86
CA ALA A 298 -5.91 3.78 1.51
C ALA A 298 -5.26 4.87 2.37
N ILE A 299 -5.54 6.16 2.10
CA ILE A 299 -4.79 7.29 2.63
C ILE A 299 -4.79 7.31 4.16
N ASP A 300 -5.93 7.20 4.80
CA ASP A 300 -6.07 7.16 6.25
C ASP A 300 -5.12 6.13 6.89
N ARG A 301 -5.17 4.89 6.42
CA ARG A 301 -4.30 3.82 6.92
C ARG A 301 -2.82 4.00 6.58
N LEU A 302 -2.51 4.69 5.47
CA LEU A 302 -1.12 5.01 5.11
C LEU A 302 -0.56 6.07 6.08
N CYS A 303 -1.34 7.07 6.44
CA CYS A 303 -0.98 8.06 7.46
C CYS A 303 -0.76 7.38 8.80
N ASP A 304 -1.76 6.64 9.31
CA ASP A 304 -1.65 5.87 10.57
C ASP A 304 -0.38 5.02 10.64
N GLN A 305 -0.05 4.30 9.56
CA GLN A 305 1.11 3.42 9.54
C GLN A 305 2.42 4.19 9.49
N SER A 306 2.50 5.30 8.72
CA SER A 306 3.69 6.15 8.70
C SER A 306 3.91 6.85 10.04
N GLU A 307 2.86 7.36 10.68
CA GLU A 307 2.92 7.96 12.02
C GLU A 307 3.46 6.96 13.06
N ARG A 308 3.03 5.70 13.01
CA ARG A 308 3.59 4.65 13.88
C ARG A 308 5.04 4.32 13.56
N VAL A 309 5.46 4.42 12.30
CA VAL A 309 6.85 4.17 11.89
C VAL A 309 7.77 5.30 12.37
N PHE A 310 7.38 6.55 12.21
CA PHE A 310 8.18 7.71 12.63
C PHE A 310 7.95 8.12 14.09
N GLU A 311 6.88 7.63 14.73
CA GLU A 311 6.46 8.03 16.09
C GLU A 311 6.19 9.54 16.20
N SER A 312 5.78 10.16 15.10
CA SER A 312 5.51 11.60 14.94
C SER A 312 4.43 11.86 13.89
N ASN A 313 3.90 13.10 13.89
CA ASN A 313 3.02 13.58 12.83
C ASN A 313 3.78 13.68 11.50
N LEU A 314 3.05 13.72 10.39
CA LEU A 314 3.63 13.79 9.04
C LEU A 314 3.95 15.24 8.68
N ASP A 315 5.20 15.54 8.32
CA ASP A 315 5.62 16.90 7.92
C ASP A 315 5.10 17.27 6.52
N CYS A 316 5.28 16.37 5.56
CA CYS A 316 4.90 16.64 4.18
C CYS A 316 4.39 15.39 3.46
N VAL A 317 3.27 15.51 2.76
CA VAL A 317 2.71 14.44 1.93
C VAL A 317 2.45 14.94 0.52
N ARG A 318 3.10 14.31 -0.48
CA ARG A 318 2.95 14.60 -1.91
C ARG A 318 2.20 13.49 -2.61
N LEU A 319 1.09 13.82 -3.27
CA LEU A 319 0.27 12.85 -3.99
C LEU A 319 0.01 13.30 -5.44
N ASP A 320 -0.21 12.32 -6.33
CA ASP A 320 -0.51 12.62 -7.71
C ASP A 320 -1.96 13.12 -7.91
N ALA A 321 -2.27 13.56 -9.13
CA ALA A 321 -3.60 14.06 -9.50
C ALA A 321 -4.73 13.00 -9.37
N GLY A 322 -4.40 11.73 -9.21
CA GLY A 322 -5.36 10.66 -8.92
C GLY A 322 -6.00 10.80 -7.55
N PHE A 323 -5.26 11.36 -6.62
CA PHE A 323 -5.68 11.63 -5.24
C PHE A 323 -6.29 13.02 -5.04
N SER A 324 -6.38 13.87 -6.06
CA SER A 324 -7.02 15.19 -5.98
C SER A 324 -8.54 15.07 -5.75
N ASN A 325 -8.89 14.82 -4.51
CA ASN A 325 -10.24 14.60 -4.02
C ASN A 325 -10.36 15.23 -2.63
N GLY A 326 -11.45 15.94 -2.36
CA GLY A 326 -11.66 16.61 -1.09
C GLY A 326 -11.60 15.66 0.11
N SER A 327 -12.14 14.46 -0.01
CA SER A 327 -12.05 13.49 1.10
C SER A 327 -10.61 13.09 1.42
N VAL A 328 -9.71 13.01 0.43
CA VAL A 328 -8.28 12.75 0.66
C VAL A 328 -7.62 13.93 1.35
N LEU A 329 -7.87 15.14 0.86
CA LEU A 329 -7.33 16.37 1.45
C LEU A 329 -7.80 16.55 2.90
N ASN A 330 -9.09 16.32 3.15
CA ASN A 330 -9.65 16.38 4.51
C ASN A 330 -9.07 15.31 5.43
N THR A 331 -8.80 14.11 4.92
CA THR A 331 -8.11 13.05 5.70
C THR A 331 -6.70 13.51 6.08
N LEU A 332 -5.92 14.04 5.14
CA LEU A 332 -4.56 14.53 5.42
C LEU A 332 -4.58 15.69 6.44
N LEU A 333 -5.55 16.61 6.33
CA LEU A 333 -5.74 17.68 7.31
C LEU A 333 -6.11 17.14 8.69
N ALA A 334 -6.96 16.13 8.76
CA ALA A 334 -7.36 15.48 10.02
C ALA A 334 -6.18 14.77 10.72
N HIS A 335 -5.22 14.24 9.97
CA HIS A 335 -3.94 13.72 10.49
C HIS A 335 -2.94 14.81 10.87
N GLY A 336 -3.28 16.08 10.71
CA GLY A 336 -2.40 17.19 11.06
C GLY A 336 -1.13 17.25 10.18
N VAL A 337 -1.21 16.83 8.91
CA VAL A 337 -0.08 16.94 7.97
C VAL A 337 0.24 18.40 7.74
N ASP A 338 1.47 18.81 8.02
CA ASP A 338 1.88 20.22 7.92
C ASP A 338 1.84 20.74 6.47
N ASP A 339 2.41 19.98 5.55
CA ASP A 339 2.54 20.33 4.13
C ASP A 339 1.79 19.31 3.24
N ILE A 340 0.68 19.70 2.66
CA ILE A 340 -0.07 18.87 1.73
C ILE A 340 0.15 19.36 0.31
N LEU A 341 0.69 18.53 -0.58
CA LEU A 341 0.96 18.87 -1.98
C LEU A 341 0.31 17.85 -2.92
N VAL A 342 -0.87 18.21 -3.44
CA VAL A 342 -1.65 17.34 -4.33
C VAL A 342 -2.05 18.11 -5.59
N THR A 343 -1.52 17.72 -6.75
CA THR A 343 -1.84 18.39 -8.01
C THR A 343 -3.26 18.06 -8.50
N ASP A 344 -3.88 19.01 -9.20
CA ASP A 344 -5.15 18.76 -9.89
C ASP A 344 -4.93 18.14 -11.28
N ARG A 345 -5.85 17.29 -11.72
CA ARG A 345 -5.77 16.68 -13.06
C ARG A 345 -5.76 17.70 -14.20
N ALA A 346 -6.44 18.83 -14.03
CA ALA A 346 -6.45 19.89 -15.04
C ALA A 346 -5.06 20.52 -15.18
N VAL A 347 -4.44 20.92 -14.05
CA VAL A 347 -3.09 21.48 -14.01
C VAL A 347 -2.07 20.50 -14.57
N ALA A 348 -2.13 19.24 -14.14
CA ALA A 348 -1.22 18.19 -14.61
C ALA A 348 -1.41 17.83 -16.10
N ALA A 349 -2.56 18.12 -16.70
CA ALA A 349 -2.80 17.94 -18.14
C ALA A 349 -2.21 19.10 -18.97
N ASP A 350 -2.35 20.32 -18.47
CA ASP A 350 -1.79 21.51 -19.11
C ASP A 350 -0.27 21.49 -19.12
N GLU A 351 0.36 21.13 -18.00
CA GLU A 351 1.83 20.98 -17.89
C GLU A 351 2.40 19.92 -18.84
N ARG A 352 1.64 18.89 -19.17
CA ARG A 352 2.06 17.82 -20.09
C ARG A 352 1.79 18.12 -21.55
N GLY A 353 1.25 19.30 -21.88
CA GLY A 353 0.86 19.66 -23.25
C GLY A 353 -0.21 18.71 -23.84
N LYS A 354 -0.82 17.88 -23.00
CA LYS A 354 -1.87 16.94 -23.38
C LYS A 354 -3.24 17.54 -23.10
N SER A 355 -3.54 18.67 -23.71
CA SER A 355 -4.93 19.08 -23.89
C SER A 355 -5.68 17.91 -24.55
N LYS A 356 -6.79 17.49 -23.96
CA LYS A 356 -7.61 16.42 -24.52
C LYS A 356 -7.93 16.77 -25.97
N SER A 357 -7.59 15.89 -26.91
CA SER A 357 -8.01 15.94 -28.30
C SER A 357 -9.51 16.34 -28.37
N GLY A 358 -9.83 17.48 -28.96
CA GLY A 358 -11.18 18.00 -29.10
C GLY A 358 -11.56 19.17 -28.18
N SER A 359 -10.78 19.54 -27.16
CA SER A 359 -10.96 20.78 -26.42
C SER A 359 -10.06 21.86 -27.01
N ASN A 360 -10.67 22.98 -27.43
CA ASN A 360 -9.92 24.18 -27.85
C ASN A 360 -9.01 24.60 -26.67
N PRO A 361 -7.68 24.66 -26.82
CA PRO A 361 -6.75 25.04 -25.74
C PRO A 361 -6.98 26.46 -25.20
N GLN A 362 -7.75 27.28 -25.92
CA GLN A 362 -8.12 28.63 -25.52
C GLN A 362 -9.42 28.70 -24.71
N ARG A 363 -10.02 27.56 -24.32
CA ARG A 363 -11.28 27.59 -23.55
C ARG A 363 -11.07 27.83 -22.07
N PHE A 364 -11.89 28.72 -21.52
CA PHE A 364 -11.96 28.93 -20.08
C PHE A 364 -12.25 27.64 -19.32
N THR A 365 -11.41 27.36 -18.34
CA THR A 365 -11.54 26.27 -17.38
C THR A 365 -12.44 26.70 -16.20
N LYS A 366 -12.71 25.82 -15.25
CA LYS A 366 -13.42 26.20 -14.02
C LYS A 366 -12.62 27.20 -13.19
N GLY A 367 -11.29 27.15 -13.23
CA GLY A 367 -10.40 28.05 -12.50
C GLY A 367 -10.43 29.52 -12.95
N ASP A 368 -10.99 29.77 -14.16
CA ASP A 368 -11.16 31.14 -14.69
C ASP A 368 -12.47 31.80 -14.17
N PHE A 369 -13.27 31.07 -13.38
CA PHE A 369 -14.50 31.57 -12.75
C PHE A 369 -14.25 31.74 -11.26
N VAL A 370 -14.51 32.94 -10.74
CA VAL A 370 -14.33 33.27 -9.32
C VAL A 370 -15.59 32.93 -8.55
N TYR A 371 -15.46 32.12 -7.51
CA TYR A 371 -16.56 31.80 -6.61
C TYR A 371 -16.66 32.84 -5.50
N ASP A 372 -17.87 33.34 -5.27
CA ASP A 372 -18.21 34.20 -4.17
C ASP A 372 -19.03 33.36 -3.15
N PRO A 373 -18.47 33.09 -1.95
CA PRO A 373 -19.16 32.30 -0.93
C PRO A 373 -20.38 33.05 -0.32
N ASP A 374 -20.34 34.38 -0.23
CA ASP A 374 -21.39 35.16 0.39
C ASP A 374 -22.65 35.20 -0.51
N GLU A 375 -22.47 35.34 -1.81
CA GLU A 375 -23.56 35.33 -2.81
C GLU A 375 -23.91 33.90 -3.29
N ASP A 376 -23.16 32.86 -2.91
CA ASP A 376 -23.24 31.49 -3.47
C ASP A 376 -23.35 31.51 -5.00
N ALA A 377 -22.45 32.24 -5.66
CA ALA A 377 -22.43 32.49 -7.09
C ALA A 377 -21.03 32.43 -7.69
N TYR A 378 -20.95 32.24 -9.00
CA TYR A 378 -19.70 32.35 -9.75
C TYR A 378 -19.72 33.58 -10.64
N THR A 379 -18.64 34.37 -10.62
CA THR A 379 -18.41 35.41 -11.61
C THR A 379 -17.62 34.83 -12.79
N CYS A 380 -18.12 34.98 -14.01
CA CYS A 380 -17.47 34.54 -15.21
C CYS A 380 -16.39 35.54 -15.71
N PRO A 381 -15.46 35.17 -16.61
CA PRO A 381 -14.46 36.08 -17.16
C PRO A 381 -15.00 37.31 -17.89
N ALA A 382 -16.29 37.30 -18.26
CA ALA A 382 -17.00 38.47 -18.83
C ALA A 382 -17.72 39.31 -17.75
N GLY A 383 -17.50 39.03 -16.45
CA GLY A 383 -18.11 39.80 -15.35
C GLY A 383 -19.55 39.44 -14.99
N HIS A 384 -20.15 38.42 -15.60
CA HIS A 384 -21.52 38.03 -15.31
C HIS A 384 -21.61 36.96 -14.23
N LEU A 385 -22.66 37.06 -13.39
CA LEU A 385 -22.94 36.10 -12.32
C LEU A 385 -23.65 34.85 -12.82
N LEU A 386 -23.14 33.69 -12.42
CA LEU A 386 -23.79 32.39 -12.53
C LEU A 386 -24.35 32.03 -11.15
N LYS A 387 -25.67 32.10 -10.98
CA LYS A 387 -26.34 31.77 -9.73
C LYS A 387 -26.61 30.28 -9.60
N ARG A 388 -26.70 29.79 -8.37
CA ARG A 388 -27.05 28.41 -8.08
C ARG A 388 -28.44 28.07 -8.59
N ARG A 389 -28.59 27.01 -9.39
CA ARG A 389 -29.93 26.48 -9.73
C ARG A 389 -30.51 25.76 -8.51
N SER A 390 -31.83 25.82 -8.33
CA SER A 390 -32.54 25.35 -7.13
C SER A 390 -32.09 23.95 -6.63
N LYS A 391 -32.16 23.75 -5.30
CA LYS A 391 -31.80 22.49 -4.59
C LYS A 391 -32.44 21.22 -5.16
N ARG A 392 -33.57 21.31 -5.85
CA ARG A 392 -34.29 20.19 -6.48
C ARG A 392 -33.52 19.50 -7.63
N GLN A 393 -32.40 20.09 -8.09
CA GLN A 393 -31.54 19.57 -9.15
C GLN A 393 -30.14 19.20 -8.63
N GLU A 394 -29.96 19.08 -7.33
CA GLU A 394 -28.72 18.50 -6.78
C GLU A 394 -28.65 17.05 -7.18
N GLY A 395 -27.61 16.67 -7.95
CA GLY A 395 -27.33 15.29 -8.28
C GLY A 395 -26.98 14.50 -6.99
N PRO A 396 -26.96 13.16 -7.02
CA PRO A 396 -26.83 12.29 -5.85
C PRO A 396 -25.56 12.46 -4.99
N ARG A 397 -24.76 13.50 -5.24
CA ARG A 397 -23.52 13.82 -4.49
C ARG A 397 -23.46 15.27 -4.03
N GLY A 398 -24.59 15.95 -3.79
CA GLY A 398 -24.60 17.34 -3.32
C GLY A 398 -23.98 18.35 -4.29
N ARG A 399 -24.00 18.09 -5.60
CA ARG A 399 -23.34 18.93 -6.61
C ARG A 399 -24.20 20.16 -6.95
N GLY A 400 -23.76 21.33 -6.49
CA GLY A 400 -24.34 22.59 -6.94
C GLY A 400 -24.12 22.82 -8.44
N ARG A 401 -25.17 23.29 -9.15
CA ARG A 401 -25.07 23.71 -10.56
C ARG A 401 -25.32 25.22 -10.64
N TYR A 402 -24.35 25.92 -11.22
CA TYR A 402 -24.37 27.38 -11.36
C TYR A 402 -24.51 27.75 -12.83
N SER A 403 -25.45 28.57 -13.16
CA SER A 403 -25.75 29.04 -14.53
C SER A 403 -26.60 30.31 -14.49
N GLY A 404 -26.91 30.89 -15.63
CA GLY A 404 -27.79 32.06 -15.72
C GLY A 404 -27.13 33.29 -16.33
N ALA A 405 -25.83 33.21 -16.67
CA ALA A 405 -25.18 34.31 -17.39
C ALA A 405 -25.80 34.48 -18.80
N PRO A 406 -25.85 35.72 -19.36
CA PRO A 406 -26.33 35.99 -20.72
C PRO A 406 -25.32 35.54 -21.75
N CYS A 407 -25.14 34.19 -21.88
CA CYS A 407 -24.13 33.61 -22.75
C CYS A 407 -24.44 33.69 -24.24
N LYS A 408 -25.69 34.03 -24.64
CA LYS A 408 -26.09 34.06 -26.06
C LYS A 408 -25.32 35.16 -26.82
N ASP A 409 -25.21 36.33 -26.23
CA ASP A 409 -24.62 37.51 -26.85
C ASP A 409 -23.25 37.88 -26.25
N CYS A 410 -22.64 36.94 -25.54
CA CYS A 410 -21.35 37.14 -24.89
C CYS A 410 -20.19 37.12 -25.92
N PRO A 411 -19.34 38.17 -25.96
CA PRO A 411 -18.20 38.22 -26.90
C PRO A 411 -17.16 37.12 -26.65
N LEU A 412 -17.09 36.62 -25.41
CA LEU A 412 -16.17 35.53 -25.02
C LEU A 412 -16.78 34.15 -25.19
N ARG A 413 -17.97 34.01 -25.81
CA ARG A 413 -18.65 32.72 -25.92
C ARG A 413 -17.84 31.66 -26.63
N ALA A 414 -17.14 32.01 -27.70
CA ALA A 414 -16.30 31.06 -28.46
C ALA A 414 -15.20 30.41 -27.61
N HIS A 415 -14.68 31.17 -26.64
CA HIS A 415 -13.67 30.70 -25.69
C HIS A 415 -14.26 30.09 -24.41
N CYS A 416 -15.59 30.08 -24.26
CA CYS A 416 -16.25 29.67 -23.03
C CYS A 416 -17.07 28.38 -23.17
N THR A 417 -18.04 28.35 -24.10
CA THR A 417 -18.98 27.23 -24.20
C THR A 417 -19.61 27.08 -25.58
N ASN A 418 -19.78 25.79 -25.99
CA ASN A 418 -20.56 25.43 -27.19
C ASN A 418 -22.03 25.12 -26.85
N SER A 419 -22.40 25.10 -25.57
CA SER A 419 -23.76 24.76 -25.17
C SER A 419 -24.74 25.82 -25.62
N LYS A 420 -25.87 25.40 -26.20
CA LYS A 420 -26.96 26.29 -26.58
C LYS A 420 -27.55 27.00 -25.33
N GLU A 421 -27.52 26.31 -24.19
CA GLU A 421 -28.05 26.80 -22.90
C GLU A 421 -27.08 27.69 -22.11
N GLY A 422 -25.84 27.91 -22.61
CA GLY A 422 -24.79 28.66 -21.94
C GLY A 422 -23.87 27.83 -21.05
N ARG A 423 -23.01 28.52 -20.33
CA ARG A 423 -22.03 27.88 -19.43
C ARG A 423 -22.68 27.39 -18.14
N VAL A 424 -22.35 26.18 -17.74
CA VAL A 424 -22.73 25.61 -16.45
C VAL A 424 -21.47 25.24 -15.69
N ILE A 425 -21.31 25.77 -14.48
CA ILE A 425 -20.28 25.36 -13.53
C ILE A 425 -20.89 24.38 -12.52
N ARG A 426 -20.14 23.34 -12.21
CA ARG A 426 -20.51 22.38 -11.15
C ARG A 426 -19.59 22.56 -9.98
N ARG A 427 -20.16 22.73 -8.77
CA ARG A 427 -19.42 22.77 -7.51
C ARG A 427 -19.75 21.53 -6.70
N ILE A 428 -18.72 20.89 -6.16
CA ILE A 428 -18.83 19.80 -5.21
C ILE A 428 -18.47 20.32 -3.80
N PRO A 429 -18.93 19.69 -2.72
CA PRO A 429 -18.69 20.17 -1.36
C PRO A 429 -17.23 20.49 -1.05
N ASP A 430 -16.32 19.70 -1.59
CA ASP A 430 -14.87 19.79 -1.29
C ASP A 430 -14.09 20.67 -2.31
N ASP A 431 -14.78 21.47 -3.13
CA ASP A 431 -14.10 22.30 -4.13
C ASP A 431 -13.24 23.41 -3.50
N GLU A 432 -13.58 23.90 -2.30
CA GLU A 432 -12.81 24.93 -1.59
C GLU A 432 -11.39 24.45 -1.27
N VAL A 433 -11.27 23.29 -0.65
CA VAL A 433 -9.96 22.70 -0.33
C VAL A 433 -9.14 22.45 -1.60
N ARG A 434 -9.78 22.03 -2.69
CA ARG A 434 -9.11 21.82 -3.98
C ARG A 434 -8.68 23.12 -4.64
N GLU A 435 -9.47 24.17 -4.50
CA GLU A 435 -9.14 25.51 -5.01
C GLU A 435 -8.00 26.13 -4.21
N ALA A 436 -8.01 25.99 -2.89
CA ALA A 436 -6.89 26.36 -2.02
C ALA A 436 -5.58 25.65 -2.42
N MET A 437 -5.63 24.33 -2.65
CA MET A 437 -4.46 23.56 -3.09
C MET A 437 -3.92 24.03 -4.46
N ARG A 438 -4.77 24.44 -5.39
CA ARG A 438 -4.33 25.02 -6.66
C ARG A 438 -3.57 26.36 -6.46
N GLN A 439 -3.98 27.18 -5.49
CA GLN A 439 -3.29 28.43 -5.18
C GLN A 439 -1.90 28.13 -4.56
N VAL A 440 -1.83 27.18 -3.62
CA VAL A 440 -0.55 26.73 -3.03
C VAL A 440 0.42 26.29 -4.14
N LEU A 441 0.00 25.45 -5.08
CA LEU A 441 0.83 24.94 -6.17
C LEU A 441 1.18 25.99 -7.26
N LYS A 442 0.62 27.20 -7.21
CA LYS A 442 1.10 28.31 -8.04
C LYS A 442 2.42 28.88 -7.53
N HIS A 443 2.72 28.70 -6.23
CA HIS A 443 3.97 29.18 -5.66
C HIS A 443 5.15 28.33 -6.16
N PRO A 444 6.26 28.95 -6.66
CA PRO A 444 7.37 28.22 -7.25
C PRO A 444 8.02 27.20 -6.29
N ALA A 445 8.19 27.55 -5.01
CA ALA A 445 8.77 26.64 -4.01
C ALA A 445 7.88 25.42 -3.75
N ALA A 446 6.54 25.59 -3.67
CA ALA A 446 5.62 24.49 -3.53
C ALA A 446 5.66 23.55 -4.75
N ARG A 447 5.76 24.12 -5.96
CA ARG A 447 5.90 23.36 -7.21
C ARG A 447 7.21 22.59 -7.27
N SER A 448 8.34 23.21 -6.90
CA SER A 448 9.64 22.53 -6.82
C SER A 448 9.61 21.39 -5.81
N ASN A 449 9.04 21.64 -4.63
CA ASN A 449 8.86 20.63 -3.60
C ASN A 449 7.97 19.47 -4.09
N TYR A 450 6.86 19.76 -4.78
CA TYR A 450 5.99 18.75 -5.37
C TYR A 450 6.71 17.86 -6.41
N ALA A 451 7.62 18.44 -7.21
CA ALA A 451 8.34 17.71 -8.26
C ALA A 451 9.20 16.55 -7.71
N MET A 452 9.63 16.63 -6.45
CA MET A 452 10.40 15.55 -5.79
C MET A 452 9.61 14.24 -5.65
N ARG A 453 8.26 14.28 -5.68
CA ARG A 453 7.41 13.10 -5.54
C ARG A 453 7.82 11.95 -6.48
N SER A 454 8.02 12.25 -7.76
CA SER A 454 8.35 11.22 -8.76
C SER A 454 9.63 10.47 -8.42
N ALA A 455 10.67 11.18 -7.97
CA ALA A 455 11.93 10.58 -7.56
C ALA A 455 11.83 9.71 -6.31
N MET A 456 10.84 9.97 -5.45
CA MET A 456 10.60 9.20 -4.22
C MET A 456 9.87 7.88 -4.48
N VAL A 457 8.80 7.88 -5.29
CA VAL A 457 7.89 6.71 -5.38
C VAL A 457 7.94 5.94 -6.70
N GLU A 458 8.26 6.58 -7.83
CA GLU A 458 8.26 5.87 -9.12
C GLU A 458 9.31 4.77 -9.20
N PRO A 459 10.57 5.00 -8.70
CA PRO A 459 11.58 3.95 -8.65
C PRO A 459 11.19 2.78 -7.74
N VAL A 460 10.44 3.01 -6.65
CA VAL A 460 9.95 1.94 -5.77
C VAL A 460 9.15 0.91 -6.56
N PHE A 461 8.18 1.35 -7.37
CA PHE A 461 7.39 0.43 -8.18
C PHE A 461 8.17 -0.19 -9.34
N ALA A 462 9.20 0.48 -9.84
CA ALA A 462 10.10 -0.09 -10.83
C ALA A 462 10.89 -1.26 -10.22
N ASP A 463 11.47 -1.07 -9.04
CA ASP A 463 12.21 -2.10 -8.30
C ASP A 463 11.33 -3.31 -7.97
N LEU A 464 10.12 -3.08 -7.43
CA LEU A 464 9.19 -4.16 -7.13
C LEU A 464 8.86 -5.02 -8.35
N ARG A 465 8.70 -4.40 -9.54
CA ARG A 465 8.35 -5.12 -10.76
C ARG A 465 9.52 -5.77 -11.47
N GLN A 466 10.67 -5.09 -11.51
CA GLN A 466 11.81 -5.51 -12.34
C GLN A 466 12.78 -6.39 -11.55
N ILE A 467 13.07 -6.02 -10.30
CA ILE A 467 14.03 -6.73 -9.46
C ILE A 467 13.35 -7.87 -8.72
N GLN A 468 12.25 -7.58 -8.02
CA GLN A 468 11.53 -8.57 -7.24
C GLN A 468 10.48 -9.36 -8.04
N ASN A 469 10.34 -9.07 -9.36
CA ASN A 469 9.42 -9.74 -10.26
C ASN A 469 7.93 -9.68 -9.87
N LEU A 470 7.51 -8.68 -9.09
CA LEU A 470 6.13 -8.50 -8.64
C LEU A 470 5.26 -7.88 -9.76
N ARG A 471 5.06 -8.61 -10.85
CA ARG A 471 4.19 -8.22 -11.97
C ARG A 471 2.79 -8.77 -11.82
N ARG A 472 2.66 -9.89 -11.12
CA ARG A 472 1.41 -10.59 -10.84
C ARG A 472 1.49 -11.23 -9.46
N PHE A 473 0.45 -11.06 -8.64
CA PHE A 473 0.33 -11.75 -7.36
C PHE A 473 0.21 -13.27 -7.56
N ARG A 474 0.81 -14.03 -6.68
CA ARG A 474 0.70 -15.50 -6.63
C ARG A 474 -0.41 -15.95 -5.71
N ARG A 475 -0.73 -15.13 -4.70
CA ARG A 475 -1.76 -15.41 -3.71
C ARG A 475 -3.11 -14.85 -4.16
N ARG A 476 -4.18 -15.44 -3.63
CA ARG A 476 -5.58 -15.02 -3.85
C ARG A 476 -6.17 -14.53 -2.54
N SER A 477 -7.23 -13.75 -2.61
CA SER A 477 -7.87 -12.96 -1.56
C SER A 477 -7.06 -11.74 -1.11
N LEU A 478 -7.77 -10.67 -0.76
CA LEU A 478 -7.16 -9.40 -0.37
C LEU A 478 -6.21 -9.55 0.83
N ALA A 479 -6.57 -10.38 1.81
CA ALA A 479 -5.73 -10.61 3.00
C ALA A 479 -4.39 -11.29 2.66
N ASN A 480 -4.39 -12.25 1.73
CA ASN A 480 -3.17 -12.93 1.32
C ASN A 480 -2.33 -12.10 0.35
N VAL A 481 -2.97 -11.25 -0.45
CA VAL A 481 -2.29 -10.29 -1.33
C VAL A 481 -1.62 -9.18 -0.51
N ARG A 482 -2.24 -8.74 0.59
CA ARG A 482 -1.62 -7.82 1.56
C ARG A 482 -0.35 -8.40 2.16
N LEU A 483 -0.41 -9.66 2.61
CA LEU A 483 0.78 -10.37 3.08
C LEU A 483 1.88 -10.40 2.01
N GLU A 484 1.55 -10.81 0.80
CA GLU A 484 2.52 -10.92 -0.29
C GLU A 484 3.17 -9.56 -0.59
N PHE A 485 2.36 -8.49 -0.69
CA PHE A 485 2.87 -7.15 -0.91
C PHE A 485 3.74 -6.65 0.24
N SER A 486 3.36 -6.93 1.49
CA SER A 486 4.15 -6.57 2.68
C SER A 486 5.53 -7.24 2.69
N LEU A 487 5.62 -8.52 2.30
CA LEU A 487 6.90 -9.22 2.17
C LEU A 487 7.79 -8.56 1.10
N HIS A 488 7.22 -8.18 -0.04
CA HIS A 488 7.93 -7.45 -1.07
C HIS A 488 8.37 -6.06 -0.63
N ALA A 489 7.53 -5.34 0.12
CA ALA A 489 7.86 -4.04 0.67
C ALA A 489 9.01 -4.12 1.71
N MET A 490 8.98 -5.10 2.62
CA MET A 490 10.08 -5.34 3.56
C MET A 490 11.39 -5.69 2.84
N ALA A 491 11.34 -6.56 1.84
CA ALA A 491 12.50 -6.90 1.02
C ALA A 491 13.04 -5.67 0.27
N HIS A 492 12.16 -4.83 -0.29
CA HIS A 492 12.56 -3.57 -0.91
C HIS A 492 13.30 -2.65 0.07
N ASN A 493 12.75 -2.45 1.27
CA ASN A 493 13.37 -1.61 2.30
C ASN A 493 14.76 -2.12 2.70
N LEU A 494 14.94 -3.43 2.90
CA LEU A 494 16.24 -4.03 3.15
C LEU A 494 17.21 -3.82 1.97
N GLY A 495 16.75 -3.98 0.74
CA GLY A 495 17.53 -3.71 -0.46
C GLY A 495 17.96 -2.24 -0.56
N ARG A 496 17.08 -1.30 -0.17
CA ARG A 496 17.40 0.13 -0.11
C ARG A 496 18.49 0.44 0.93
N ALA A 497 18.37 -0.16 2.12
CA ALA A 497 19.42 -0.02 3.15
C ALA A 497 20.78 -0.49 2.61
N LEU A 498 20.83 -1.66 2.00
CA LEU A 498 22.06 -2.18 1.39
C LEU A 498 22.62 -1.24 0.32
N ALA A 499 21.78 -0.64 -0.52
CA ALA A 499 22.21 0.29 -1.56
C ALA A 499 22.79 1.59 -0.97
N VAL A 500 22.12 2.17 0.04
CA VAL A 500 22.57 3.40 0.71
C VAL A 500 23.88 3.18 1.46
N LEU A 501 23.96 2.11 2.27
CA LEU A 501 25.16 1.76 3.04
C LEU A 501 26.33 1.38 2.14
N GLY A 502 26.07 0.66 1.05
CA GLY A 502 27.09 0.32 0.05
C GLY A 502 27.66 1.53 -0.66
N ALA A 503 26.82 2.49 -1.02
CA ALA A 503 27.26 3.76 -1.62
C ALA A 503 28.08 4.60 -0.64
N ALA A 504 27.65 4.69 0.62
CA ALA A 504 28.36 5.42 1.68
C ALA A 504 29.76 4.82 2.00
N ALA A 505 29.89 3.48 1.90
CA ALA A 505 31.13 2.79 2.16
C ALA A 505 32.09 2.75 0.94
N GLY A 506 31.72 3.34 -0.19
CA GLY A 506 32.48 3.21 -1.45
C GLY A 506 32.55 1.77 -1.98
N LEU A 507 31.79 0.88 -1.38
CA LEU A 507 31.69 -0.52 -1.76
C LEU A 507 30.57 -0.66 -2.80
N LEU A 508 30.96 -0.76 -4.08
CA LEU A 508 30.09 -1.36 -5.10
C LEU A 508 29.75 -2.76 -4.63
N ILE A 509 28.52 -2.97 -4.15
CA ILE A 509 28.04 -4.29 -3.76
C ILE A 509 27.92 -5.14 -5.04
N PRO A 510 28.81 -6.11 -5.30
CA PRO A 510 28.92 -6.75 -6.61
C PRO A 510 27.82 -7.76 -6.90
N ALA A 511 26.74 -7.81 -6.17
CA ALA A 511 25.89 -8.99 -6.20
C ALA A 511 24.42 -8.76 -6.58
N LEU A 512 24.05 -7.58 -7.02
CA LEU A 512 22.76 -7.34 -7.65
C LEU A 512 22.98 -6.58 -8.98
N PRO A 513 23.45 -7.26 -10.04
CA PRO A 513 23.80 -6.61 -11.32
C PRO A 513 22.65 -5.82 -11.96
N SER A 514 21.41 -6.10 -11.55
CA SER A 514 20.20 -5.45 -12.08
C SER A 514 19.82 -4.13 -11.40
N LEU A 515 20.31 -3.84 -10.18
CA LEU A 515 19.91 -2.64 -9.43
C LEU A 515 20.55 -1.36 -10.01
N PHE A 516 21.81 -1.40 -10.39
CA PHE A 516 22.54 -0.22 -10.86
C PHE A 516 22.37 0.05 -12.36
N SER A 517 22.35 -0.97 -13.20
CA SER A 517 22.20 -0.76 -14.65
C SER A 517 20.83 -0.23 -15.07
N CYS A 518 19.80 -0.43 -14.24
CA CYS A 518 18.47 0.10 -14.48
C CYS A 518 18.33 1.57 -14.04
N LEU A 519 19.06 1.99 -12.98
CA LEU A 519 19.04 3.36 -12.47
C LEU A 519 19.74 4.36 -13.40
N GLU A 520 20.85 3.99 -14.02
CA GLU A 520 21.57 4.85 -14.96
C GLU A 520 20.82 5.06 -16.29
N ARG A 521 19.98 4.11 -16.70
CA ARG A 521 19.19 4.20 -17.94
C ARG A 521 17.88 4.97 -17.79
N LEU A 522 17.37 5.11 -16.57
CA LEU A 522 16.03 5.69 -16.32
C LEU A 522 16.05 7.17 -15.95
N VAL A 523 17.17 7.72 -15.48
CA VAL A 523 17.27 9.14 -15.10
C VAL A 523 18.66 9.67 -15.49
N PRO A 524 18.86 10.16 -16.73
CA PRO A 524 20.02 10.96 -17.06
C PRO A 524 19.94 12.29 -16.31
N GLY A 525 20.88 12.58 -15.41
CA GLY A 525 20.98 13.87 -14.72
C GLY A 525 20.68 13.88 -13.22
N ALA A 526 20.47 12.71 -12.56
CA ALA A 526 20.19 12.66 -11.12
C ALA A 526 21.42 12.93 -10.21
N ARG A 527 22.58 13.30 -10.76
CA ARG A 527 23.82 13.47 -9.96
C ARG A 527 24.00 14.85 -9.32
N ASP A 528 23.26 15.89 -9.75
CA ASP A 528 23.54 17.27 -9.36
C ASP A 528 22.35 18.02 -8.72
N VAL A 529 21.37 17.33 -8.17
CA VAL A 529 20.34 18.01 -7.38
C VAL A 529 20.79 18.01 -5.93
N ASP A 530 21.30 19.14 -5.47
CA ASP A 530 21.54 19.40 -4.05
C ASP A 530 20.20 19.34 -3.30
N LEU A 531 19.99 18.27 -2.55
CA LEU A 531 18.74 17.97 -1.86
C LEU A 531 18.62 18.71 -0.51
N SER A 532 19.65 19.48 -0.11
CA SER A 532 19.69 20.15 1.21
C SER A 532 18.87 21.44 1.29
N GLU A 533 18.58 22.11 0.17
CA GLU A 533 17.92 23.43 0.18
C GLU A 533 16.40 23.41 -0.04
N GLY A 534 15.77 22.27 -0.31
CA GLY A 534 14.37 22.19 -0.78
C GLY A 534 13.26 22.50 0.24
N CYS A 535 13.56 22.60 1.53
CA CYS A 535 12.54 22.77 2.59
C CYS A 535 12.55 24.13 3.31
N ALA A 536 13.38 25.09 2.89
CA ALA A 536 13.73 26.25 3.73
C ALA A 536 13.02 27.58 3.39
N ASP A 537 12.03 27.63 2.48
CA ASP A 537 11.25 28.88 2.29
C ASP A 537 9.93 28.84 3.05
N PRO A 538 9.82 29.49 4.23
CA PRO A 538 8.62 29.47 5.06
C PRO A 538 7.41 30.18 4.45
N ARG A 539 7.59 31.01 3.41
CA ARG A 539 6.57 31.95 2.90
C ARG A 539 5.36 31.27 2.27
N TRP A 540 5.51 30.13 1.61
CA TRP A 540 4.37 29.41 1.04
C TRP A 540 3.58 28.61 2.10
N ARG A 541 4.22 28.22 3.20
CA ARG A 541 3.59 27.56 4.36
C ARG A 541 2.62 28.49 5.06
N ASP A 542 3.01 29.76 5.20
CA ASP A 542 2.17 30.80 5.80
C ASP A 542 0.94 31.11 4.94
N LEU A 543 1.04 30.95 3.61
CA LEU A 543 -0.08 31.07 2.68
C LEU A 543 -0.99 29.84 2.67
N ALA A 544 -0.43 28.65 2.91
CA ALA A 544 -1.18 27.39 2.86
C ALA A 544 -2.07 27.17 4.10
N ARG A 545 -1.57 27.48 5.30
CA ARG A 545 -2.31 27.29 6.55
C ARG A 545 -3.66 28.03 6.62
N PRO A 546 -3.76 29.32 6.30
CA PRO A 546 -5.06 30.01 6.31
C PRO A 546 -6.02 29.50 5.24
N LEU A 547 -5.49 29.10 4.07
CA LEU A 547 -6.31 28.63 2.95
C LEU A 547 -6.84 27.20 3.15
N LEU A 548 -6.10 26.34 3.85
CA LEU A 548 -6.48 24.97 4.12
C LEU A 548 -7.25 24.82 5.44
N GLY A 549 -7.00 25.69 6.42
CA GLY A 549 -7.68 25.69 7.73
C GLY A 549 -9.04 26.37 7.76
N ALA A 550 -9.42 27.13 6.71
CA ALA A 550 -10.73 27.79 6.58
C ALA A 550 -11.77 26.93 5.82
N ALA A 551 -11.38 25.74 5.33
CA ALA A 551 -12.24 24.79 4.64
C ALA A 551 -12.58 23.59 5.54
#